data_a5c0e61526e8288e37063e56ae3a8fad
#
_entry.id   a5c0e61526e8288e37063e56ae3a8fad
#
_cell.length_a   1.000
_cell.length_b   1.000
_cell.length_c   1.000
_cell.angle_alpha   90.00
_cell.angle_beta   90.00
_cell.angle_gamma   90.00
#
_symmetry.space_group_name_H-M   'P 1'
#
loop_
_entity.id
_entity.type
_entity.pdbx_description
1 polymer ?
#
loop_
_entity_poly.entity_id
_entity_poly.type
_entity_poly.pdbx_seq_one_letter_code
_entity_poly.pdbx_strand_id
1 'polypeptide(L)'
;MKTKLNGILTLLLALVVQVSFAQSKTVSGTVTDSDGLPLPGVNIVVDGTVNGTQTDFDGNYSISASNGQVLVFTYIGQKEARVTVGAADTYNVQMEEDAQALEEVVVTAQGIKREKQALGYPPPPPPPPPPPPPPPPPPPP
;
A
#
# COMPACT_ATOMS: atom_id res chain seq x y z
N MET A 1 35.32 -38.78 30.18
CA MET A 1 35.42 -37.33 30.33
C MET A 1 35.63 -36.62 28.99
N LYS A 2 36.47 -37.13 28.11
CA LYS A 2 36.71 -36.49 26.80
C LYS A 2 35.47 -36.46 25.91
N THR A 3 34.61 -37.46 25.96
CA THR A 3 33.38 -37.54 25.18
C THR A 3 32.33 -36.49 25.60
N LYS A 4 32.25 -36.19 26.88
CA LYS A 4 31.31 -35.16 27.38
C LYS A 4 31.77 -33.74 27.00
N LEU A 5 33.08 -33.54 27.03
CA LEU A 5 33.66 -32.25 26.63
C LEU A 5 33.44 -31.97 25.14
N ASN A 6 33.61 -32.97 24.30
CA ASN A 6 33.38 -32.88 22.87
C ASN A 6 31.90 -32.61 22.55
N GLY A 7 30.97 -33.23 23.29
CA GLY A 7 29.54 -32.97 23.14
C GLY A 7 29.16 -31.56 23.52
N ILE A 8 29.71 -31.04 24.60
CA ILE A 8 29.48 -29.67 25.03
C ILE A 8 30.08 -28.68 24.02
N LEU A 9 31.27 -28.99 23.51
CA LEU A 9 31.92 -28.13 22.52
C LEU A 9 31.15 -28.07 21.21
N THR A 10 30.61 -29.18 20.73
CA THR A 10 29.76 -29.24 19.54
C THR A 10 28.43 -28.50 19.76
N LEU A 11 27.85 -28.64 20.94
CA LEU A 11 26.62 -27.92 21.29
C LEU A 11 26.84 -26.40 21.33
N LEU A 12 27.95 -25.97 21.93
CA LEU A 12 28.36 -24.57 21.98
C LEU A 12 28.62 -24.02 20.58
N LEU A 13 29.30 -24.79 19.75
CA LEU A 13 29.59 -24.41 18.37
C LEU A 13 28.29 -24.26 17.56
N ALA A 14 27.33 -25.17 17.73
CA ALA A 14 26.03 -25.11 17.10
C ALA A 14 25.23 -23.86 17.57
N LEU A 15 25.34 -23.53 18.84
CA LEU A 15 24.68 -22.35 19.39
C LEU A 15 25.23 -21.04 18.80
N VAL A 16 26.56 -20.98 18.63
CA VAL A 16 27.21 -19.80 18.04
C VAL A 16 26.79 -19.59 16.60
N VAL A 17 26.57 -20.64 15.83
CA VAL A 17 26.12 -20.57 14.45
C VAL A 17 24.71 -19.97 14.37
N GLN A 18 23.85 -20.28 15.33
CA GLN A 18 22.46 -19.74 15.34
C GLN A 18 22.43 -18.23 15.55
N VAL A 19 23.32 -17.68 16.34
CA VAL A 19 23.36 -16.23 16.61
C VAL A 19 23.85 -15.45 15.39
N SER A 20 24.61 -16.06 14.51
CA SER A 20 25.20 -15.42 13.34
C SER A 20 24.15 -15.00 12.29
N PHE A 21 22.99 -15.64 12.28
CA PHE A 21 21.92 -15.32 11.33
C PHE A 21 20.94 -14.24 11.82
N ALA A 22 21.06 -13.85 13.08
CA ALA A 22 20.12 -12.93 13.71
C ALA A 22 20.57 -11.47 13.67
N GLN A 23 21.61 -11.13 12.91
CA GLN A 23 22.11 -9.77 12.86
C GLN A 23 21.23 -8.92 11.95
N SER A 24 20.47 -8.03 12.57
CA SER A 24 19.79 -6.97 11.85
C SER A 24 20.78 -5.86 11.51
N LYS A 25 20.66 -5.30 10.34
CA LYS A 25 21.40 -4.13 9.89
C LYS A 25 20.45 -3.00 9.56
N THR A 26 20.95 -1.79 9.57
CA THR A 26 20.17 -0.65 9.11
C THR A 26 20.19 -0.59 7.60
N VAL A 27 19.04 -0.67 6.99
CA VAL A 27 18.83 -0.52 5.55
C VAL A 27 18.25 0.84 5.32
N SER A 28 18.79 1.57 4.37
CA SER A 28 18.30 2.89 3.99
C SER A 28 18.12 3.00 2.47
N GLY A 29 17.53 4.07 2.02
CA GLY A 29 17.35 4.32 0.60
C GLY A 29 16.36 5.43 0.34
N THR A 30 16.06 5.63 -0.92
CA THR A 30 15.10 6.65 -1.37
C THR A 30 13.99 5.97 -2.16
N VAL A 31 12.77 6.38 -1.92
CA VAL A 31 11.59 5.93 -2.69
C VAL A 31 11.16 7.05 -3.60
N THR A 32 11.01 6.72 -4.87
CA THR A 32 10.56 7.65 -5.92
C THR A 32 9.35 7.09 -6.64
N ASP A 33 8.61 7.95 -7.31
CA ASP A 33 7.53 7.54 -8.21
C ASP A 33 8.07 7.18 -9.60
N SER A 34 7.15 6.91 -10.53
CA SER A 34 7.49 6.60 -11.92
C SER A 34 8.20 7.74 -12.65
N ASP A 35 8.00 8.97 -12.22
CA ASP A 35 8.64 10.16 -12.77
C ASP A 35 9.99 10.49 -12.11
N GLY A 36 10.38 9.73 -11.12
CA GLY A 36 11.62 9.94 -10.38
C GLY A 36 11.52 10.97 -9.26
N LEU A 37 10.32 11.39 -8.91
CA LEU A 37 10.10 12.33 -7.83
C LEU A 37 10.07 11.60 -6.48
N PRO A 38 10.66 12.16 -5.43
CA PRO A 38 10.64 11.54 -4.12
C PRO A 38 9.22 11.43 -3.57
N LEU A 39 8.90 10.27 -3.01
CA LEU A 39 7.59 10.00 -2.41
C LEU A 39 7.66 10.09 -0.88
N PRO A 40 7.12 11.14 -0.27
CA PRO A 40 7.03 11.23 1.19
C PRO A 40 5.85 10.40 1.70
N GLY A 41 6.01 9.84 2.90
CA GLY A 41 4.93 9.14 3.57
C GLY A 41 4.68 7.70 3.06
N VAL A 42 5.59 7.15 2.27
CA VAL A 42 5.52 5.74 1.88
C VAL A 42 5.72 4.86 3.11
N ASN A 43 4.83 3.92 3.30
CA ASN A 43 4.92 2.98 4.41
C ASN A 43 5.80 1.81 4.00
N ILE A 44 6.82 1.53 4.80
CA ILE A 44 7.76 0.44 4.59
C ILE A 44 7.70 -0.50 5.77
N VAL A 45 7.44 -1.78 5.51
CA VAL A 45 7.33 -2.82 6.55
C VAL A 45 8.21 -3.99 6.17
N VAL A 46 8.87 -4.56 7.17
CA VAL A 46 9.58 -5.84 7.01
C VAL A 46 8.55 -6.96 7.02
N ASP A 47 8.43 -7.67 5.90
CA ASP A 47 7.46 -8.75 5.72
C ASP A 47 7.55 -9.78 6.84
N GLY A 48 6.39 -10.17 7.35
CA GLY A 48 6.30 -11.10 8.46
C GLY A 48 6.63 -10.53 9.85
N THR A 49 6.84 -9.23 9.96
CA THR A 49 7.13 -8.57 11.23
C THR A 49 6.26 -7.35 11.45
N VAL A 50 6.33 -6.76 12.64
CA VAL A 50 5.68 -5.48 12.96
C VAL A 50 6.64 -4.29 12.79
N ASN A 51 7.86 -4.54 12.32
CA ASN A 51 8.86 -3.51 12.15
C ASN A 51 8.59 -2.72 10.87
N GLY A 52 8.33 -1.43 11.00
CA GLY A 52 8.01 -0.56 9.89
C GLY A 52 8.49 0.86 10.09
N THR A 53 8.59 1.60 9.00
CA THR A 53 8.98 3.01 8.97
C THR A 53 8.24 3.72 7.82
N GLN A 54 8.42 5.02 7.72
CA GLN A 54 7.89 5.82 6.62
C GLN A 54 8.99 6.68 6.00
N THR A 55 8.82 7.03 4.73
CA THR A 55 9.72 7.97 4.08
C THR A 55 9.49 9.39 4.60
N ASP A 56 10.58 10.15 4.63
CA ASP A 56 10.55 11.59 4.93
C ASP A 56 10.12 12.42 3.70
N PHE A 57 10.20 13.74 3.83
CA PHE A 57 9.82 14.66 2.74
C PHE A 57 10.68 14.53 1.49
N ASP A 58 11.88 14.01 1.63
CA ASP A 58 12.81 13.77 0.53
C ASP A 58 12.71 12.33 -0.01
N GLY A 59 11.76 11.56 0.48
CA GLY A 59 11.56 10.18 0.10
C GLY A 59 12.56 9.21 0.72
N ASN A 60 13.39 9.65 1.65
CA ASN A 60 14.39 8.81 2.30
C ASN A 60 13.77 7.98 3.41
N TYR A 61 14.29 6.78 3.59
CA TYR A 61 13.86 5.89 4.67
C TYR A 61 15.06 5.21 5.32
N SER A 62 14.85 4.74 6.53
CA SER A 62 15.83 3.93 7.27
C SER A 62 15.06 2.93 8.14
N ILE A 63 15.40 1.66 8.01
CA ILE A 63 14.72 0.56 8.70
C ILE A 63 15.72 -0.52 9.07
N SER A 64 15.51 -1.17 10.21
CA SER A 64 16.33 -2.32 10.62
C SER A 64 15.76 -3.60 10.01
N ALA A 65 16.60 -4.31 9.27
CA ALA A 65 16.21 -5.58 8.66
C ALA A 65 17.40 -6.52 8.60
N SER A 66 17.12 -7.81 8.51
CA SER A 66 18.14 -8.84 8.36
C SER A 66 18.27 -9.28 6.91
N ASN A 67 19.41 -9.84 6.57
CA ASN A 67 19.61 -10.42 5.25
C ASN A 67 18.54 -11.49 4.97
N GLY A 68 17.97 -11.46 3.79
CA GLY A 68 16.93 -12.39 3.37
C GLY A 68 15.51 -11.97 3.71
N GLN A 69 15.33 -10.92 4.51
CA GLN A 69 14.01 -10.35 4.74
C GLN A 69 13.54 -9.51 3.55
N VAL A 70 12.24 -9.38 3.43
CA VAL A 70 11.63 -8.61 2.35
C VAL A 70 11.08 -7.31 2.93
N LEU A 71 11.42 -6.20 2.31
CA LEU A 71 10.81 -4.90 2.58
C LEU A 71 9.62 -4.72 1.66
N VAL A 72 8.48 -4.39 2.22
CA VAL A 72 7.24 -4.12 1.50
C VAL A 72 6.96 -2.64 1.56
N PHE A 73 6.88 -2.02 0.41
CA PHE A 73 6.61 -0.59 0.25
C PHE A 73 5.18 -0.41 -0.21
N THR A 74 4.40 0.37 0.52
CA THR A 74 3.00 0.65 0.19
C THR A 74 2.74 2.15 0.25
N TYR A 75 1.98 2.64 -0.74
CA TYR A 75 1.57 4.04 -0.81
C TYR A 75 0.25 4.15 -1.55
N ILE A 76 -0.55 5.16 -1.21
CA ILE A 76 -1.85 5.38 -1.85
C ILE A 76 -1.66 5.71 -3.33
N GLY A 77 -2.35 4.98 -4.20
CA GLY A 77 -2.27 5.19 -5.64
C GLY A 77 -1.05 4.59 -6.32
N GLN A 78 -0.21 3.85 -5.58
CA GLN A 78 0.97 3.20 -6.11
C GLN A 78 0.88 1.68 -5.90
N LYS A 79 1.48 0.94 -6.81
CA LYS A 79 1.60 -0.51 -6.65
C LYS A 79 2.54 -0.85 -5.51
N GLU A 80 2.21 -1.92 -4.81
CA GLU A 80 3.10 -2.47 -3.80
C GLU A 80 4.43 -2.90 -4.41
N ALA A 81 5.52 -2.42 -3.86
CA ALA A 81 6.86 -2.83 -4.26
C ALA A 81 7.48 -3.70 -3.17
N ARG A 82 8.22 -4.71 -3.57
CA ARG A 82 8.90 -5.64 -2.65
C ARG A 82 10.37 -5.73 -2.99
N VAL A 83 11.22 -5.59 -1.98
CA VAL A 83 12.68 -5.65 -2.12
C VAL A 83 13.25 -6.61 -1.10
N THR A 84 14.01 -7.60 -1.56
CA THR A 84 14.72 -8.52 -0.68
C THR A 84 16.02 -7.90 -0.20
N VAL A 85 16.22 -7.88 1.11
CA VAL A 85 17.44 -7.38 1.74
C VAL A 85 18.58 -8.39 1.52
N GLY A 86 19.62 -7.94 0.88
CA GLY A 86 20.83 -8.70 0.66
C GLY A 86 22.03 -8.14 1.40
N ALA A 87 23.20 -8.24 0.81
CA ALA A 87 24.44 -7.74 1.38
C ALA A 87 24.52 -6.20 1.39
N ALA A 88 23.80 -5.53 0.49
CA ALA A 88 23.80 -4.06 0.43
C ALA A 88 22.99 -3.47 1.59
N ASP A 89 23.35 -2.24 1.95
CA ASP A 89 22.66 -1.49 3.01
C ASP A 89 21.79 -0.38 2.45
N THR A 90 21.88 -0.12 1.15
CA THR A 90 21.11 0.93 0.49
C THR A 90 20.30 0.35 -0.65
N TYR A 91 18.99 0.63 -0.64
CA TYR A 91 18.06 0.22 -1.68
C TYR A 91 17.18 1.38 -2.08
N ASN A 92 17.39 1.87 -3.30
CA ASN A 92 16.51 2.87 -3.90
C ASN A 92 15.38 2.14 -4.62
N VAL A 93 14.15 2.56 -4.38
CA VAL A 93 12.96 1.91 -4.89
C VAL A 93 12.15 2.90 -5.71
N GLN A 94 11.81 2.50 -6.91
CA GLN A 94 10.88 3.26 -7.74
C GLN A 94 9.52 2.55 -7.69
N MET A 95 8.49 3.28 -7.30
CA MET A 95 7.13 2.79 -7.27
C MET A 95 6.42 3.13 -8.58
N GLU A 96 5.51 2.28 -9.00
CA GLU A 96 4.69 2.48 -10.19
C GLU A 96 3.28 2.89 -9.77
N GLU A 97 2.66 3.75 -10.56
CA GLU A 97 1.26 4.08 -10.35
C GLU A 97 0.37 2.84 -10.52
N ASP A 98 -0.55 2.68 -9.59
CA ASP A 98 -1.54 1.64 -9.68
C ASP A 98 -2.79 2.18 -10.38
N ALA A 99 -2.78 2.06 -11.69
CA ALA A 99 -3.91 2.47 -12.51
C ALA A 99 -5.19 1.71 -12.15
N GLN A 100 -5.06 0.47 -11.67
CA GLN A 100 -6.21 -0.31 -11.24
C GLN A 100 -6.83 0.22 -9.95
N ALA A 101 -6.00 0.69 -9.02
CA ALA A 101 -6.51 1.27 -7.79
C ALA A 101 -7.34 2.54 -8.08
N LEU A 102 -6.89 3.37 -8.99
CA LEU A 102 -7.63 4.54 -9.41
C LEU A 102 -8.91 4.16 -10.15
N GLU A 103 -8.83 3.21 -11.05
CA GLU A 103 -9.97 2.69 -11.79
C GLU A 103 -10.99 2.03 -10.85
N GLU A 104 -10.52 1.27 -9.89
CA GLU A 104 -11.37 0.65 -8.88
C GLU A 104 -12.11 1.70 -8.06
N VAL A 105 -11.44 2.76 -7.66
CA VAL A 105 -12.07 3.87 -6.93
C VAL A 105 -13.16 4.53 -7.78
N VAL A 106 -12.89 4.78 -9.05
CA VAL A 106 -13.88 5.35 -9.98
C VAL A 106 -15.05 4.40 -10.18
N VAL A 107 -14.79 3.11 -10.39
CA VAL A 107 -15.83 2.09 -10.51
C VAL A 107 -16.66 2.00 -9.25
N THR A 108 -16.03 2.06 -8.09
CA THR A 108 -16.75 2.06 -6.82
C THR A 108 -17.68 3.25 -6.72
N ALA A 109 -17.25 4.44 -7.09
CA ALA A 109 -18.10 5.61 -7.09
C ALA A 109 -19.26 5.49 -8.07
N GLN A 110 -19.05 4.92 -9.24
CA GLN A 110 -20.09 4.66 -10.23
C GLN A 110 -20.91 3.42 -9.92
N GLY A 111 -20.22 2.38 -9.54
CA GLY A 111 -20.85 1.11 -9.21
C GLY A 111 -21.77 1.25 -8.04
N ILE A 112 -21.43 2.04 -7.10
CA ILE A 112 -22.30 2.31 -5.98
C ILE A 112 -23.59 2.94 -6.44
N LYS A 113 -23.58 3.84 -7.38
CA LYS A 113 -24.82 4.36 -7.88
C LYS A 113 -25.62 3.32 -8.63
N ARG A 114 -24.99 2.47 -9.39
CA ARG A 114 -25.63 1.31 -9.96
C ARG A 114 -26.14 0.40 -8.86
N GLU A 115 -25.34 0.23 -7.86
CA GLU A 115 -25.72 -0.54 -6.69
C GLU A 115 -26.86 0.10 -5.93
N LYS A 116 -26.93 1.41 -5.90
CA LYS A 116 -28.06 2.09 -5.31
C LYS A 116 -29.33 1.78 -6.05
N GLN A 117 -29.26 1.68 -7.33
CA GLN A 117 -30.38 1.16 -8.10
C GLN A 117 -30.65 -0.28 -7.70
N ALA A 118 -29.61 -1.04 -7.45
CA ALA A 118 -29.75 -2.40 -6.97
C ALA A 118 -30.30 -2.49 -5.56
N LEU A 119 -30.29 -1.43 -4.80
CA LEU A 119 -30.92 -1.38 -3.49
C LEU A 119 -32.43 -1.41 -3.53
N GLY A 120 -33.01 -1.51 -4.69
CA GLY A 120 -34.43 -1.74 -4.83
C GLY A 120 -35.31 -0.51 -4.75
N TYR A 121 -34.73 0.67 -4.77
CA TYR A 121 -35.52 1.88 -4.90
C TYR A 121 -35.85 2.11 -6.36
N PRO A 122 -37.15 2.11 -6.74
CA PRO A 122 -37.49 2.69 -8.02
C PRO A 122 -37.18 4.18 -7.98
N PRO A 123 -36.73 4.77 -9.08
CA PRO A 123 -36.55 6.21 -9.13
C PRO A 123 -37.90 6.89 -8.84
N PRO A 124 -37.88 8.03 -8.16
CA PRO A 124 -39.13 8.75 -7.92
C PRO A 124 -39.81 9.06 -9.26
N PRO A 125 -41.14 9.00 -9.32
CA PRO A 125 -41.83 9.33 -10.56
C PRO A 125 -41.52 10.79 -10.97
N PRO A 126 -41.45 11.08 -12.26
CA PRO A 126 -41.24 12.45 -12.71
C PRO A 126 -42.37 13.33 -12.20
N PRO A 127 -42.07 14.60 -11.93
CA PRO A 127 -43.11 15.54 -11.51
C PRO A 127 -44.21 15.62 -12.57
N PRO A 128 -45.46 15.83 -12.15
CA PRO A 128 -46.54 15.96 -13.11
C PRO A 128 -46.29 17.15 -14.03
N PRO A 129 -46.74 17.06 -15.27
CA PRO A 129 -46.58 18.19 -16.20
C PRO A 129 -47.28 19.42 -15.65
N PRO A 130 -46.75 20.60 -15.95
CA PRO A 130 -47.41 21.84 -15.53
C PRO A 130 -48.84 21.92 -16.11
N PRO A 131 -49.75 22.55 -15.39
CA PRO A 131 -51.12 22.70 -15.91
C PRO A 131 -51.11 23.48 -17.22
N PRO A 132 -52.05 23.19 -18.11
CA PRO A 132 -52.14 23.95 -19.37
C PRO A 132 -52.35 25.42 -19.08
N PRO A 133 -51.86 26.32 -19.96
CA PRO A 133 -52.09 27.73 -19.79
C PRO A 133 -53.59 28.03 -19.83
N PRO A 134 -54.02 29.07 -19.12
CA PRO A 134 -55.42 29.43 -19.14
C PRO A 134 -55.84 29.84 -20.57
N PRO A 135 -57.11 29.57 -20.93
CA PRO A 135 -57.59 29.94 -22.24
C PRO A 135 -57.45 31.48 -22.44
N PRO A 136 -57.24 31.92 -23.67
CA PRO A 136 -57.18 33.34 -23.94
C PRO A 136 -58.51 34.03 -23.60
N PRO A 137 -58.45 35.31 -23.18
CA PRO A 137 -59.67 36.01 -22.89
C PRO A 137 -60.57 36.14 -24.14
N PRO A 138 -61.86 36.15 -23.94
CA PRO A 138 -62.76 36.33 -25.08
C PRO A 138 -62.50 37.64 -25.79
N PRO A 139 -62.76 37.73 -27.11
CA PRO A 139 -62.58 38.94 -27.83
C PRO A 139 -63.53 40.04 -27.31
N PRO A 140 -63.14 41.31 -27.37
CA PRO A 140 -64.00 42.36 -26.93
C PRO A 140 -65.21 42.45 -27.82
N PRO A 141 -66.35 42.91 -27.30
CA PRO A 141 -67.57 43.05 -28.05
C PRO A 141 -67.49 44.13 -29.11
#